data_50f7e560386bfef01df8036ebc95ed0a
#
_entry.id   50f7e560386bfef01df8036ebc95ed0a
#
_cell.length_a   1.000
_cell.length_b   1.000
_cell.length_c   1.000
_cell.angle_alpha   90.00
_cell.angle_beta   90.00
_cell.angle_gamma   90.00
#
_symmetry.space_group_name_H-M   'P 1'
#
loop_
_entity.id
_entity.type
_entity.pdbx_description
1 polymer ?
#
loop_
_entity_poly.entity_id
_entity_poly.type
_entity_poly.pdbx_seq_one_letter_code
_entity_poly.pdbx_strand_id
1 'polypeptide(L)' 'MLKEYRTIREVAGPLMMVSGVEGVTYDELGEIELPSGDIRRCKVLEVDGGNAVVQLFENSAGINLRDSKVRFFGHGL' A
#
# COMPACT_ATOMS: atom_id res chain seq x y z
N MET A 1 -5.01 14.56 -6.14
CA MET A 1 -3.67 14.17 -6.64
C MET A 1 -3.22 12.90 -5.95
N LEU A 2 -2.74 11.94 -6.72
CA LEU A 2 -2.22 10.71 -6.14
C LEU A 2 -0.83 10.95 -5.57
N LYS A 3 -0.61 10.46 -4.36
CA LYS A 3 0.71 10.45 -3.77
C LYS A 3 1.30 9.06 -3.91
N GLU A 4 2.58 9.01 -4.19
CA GLU A 4 3.30 7.77 -4.38
C GLU A 4 4.26 7.57 -3.22
N TYR A 5 4.25 6.39 -2.64
CA TYR A 5 5.12 6.05 -1.52
C TYR A 5 6.03 4.89 -1.90
N ARG A 6 7.26 4.94 -1.42
CA ARG A 6 8.25 3.88 -1.61
C ARG A 6 8.72 3.31 -0.28
N THR A 7 7.97 3.58 0.77
CA THR A 7 8.36 3.28 2.15
C THR A 7 7.60 2.08 2.70
N ILE A 8 7.63 0.99 1.93
CA ILE A 8 7.09 -0.28 2.40
C ILE A 8 8.04 -0.82 3.46
N ARG A 9 7.52 -1.05 4.66
CA ARG A 9 8.34 -1.51 5.79
C ARG A 9 8.27 -3.00 6.00
N GLU A 10 7.12 -3.59 5.74
CA GLU A 10 6.93 -4.98 6.06
C GLU A 10 5.83 -5.56 5.18
N VAL A 11 6.02 -6.81 4.77
CA VAL A 11 4.99 -7.59 4.08
C VAL A 11 4.87 -8.91 4.83
N ALA A 12 3.67 -9.22 5.30
CA ALA A 12 3.43 -10.44 6.07
C ALA A 12 2.09 -11.04 5.63
N GLY A 13 2.16 -12.08 4.81
CA GLY A 13 0.97 -12.69 4.25
C GLY A 13 0.20 -11.67 3.41
N PRO A 14 -1.11 -11.50 3.67
CA PRO A 14 -1.91 -10.53 2.92
C PRO A 14 -1.79 -9.10 3.44
N LEU A 15 -0.95 -8.84 4.43
CA LEU A 15 -0.81 -7.53 5.06
C LEU A 15 0.50 -6.89 4.68
N MET A 16 0.47 -5.56 4.58
CA MET A 16 1.66 -4.78 4.26
C MET A 16 1.62 -3.48 5.04
N MET A 17 2.77 -3.05 5.55
CA MET A 17 2.88 -1.78 6.26
C MET A 17 3.62 -0.76 5.40
N VAL A 18 3.05 0.43 5.28
CA VAL A 18 3.65 1.56 4.56
C VAL A 18 3.83 2.70 5.54
N SER A 19 5.03 3.26 5.61
CA SER A 19 5.33 4.37 6.51
C SER A 19 5.36 5.69 5.74
N GLY A 20 5.31 6.79 6.50
CA GLY A 20 5.42 8.12 5.91
C GLY A 20 4.21 8.55 5.12
N VAL A 21 3.04 7.95 5.36
CA VAL A 21 1.82 8.29 4.63
C VAL A 21 1.19 9.55 5.20
N GLU A 22 0.49 10.29 4.34
CA GLU A 22 -0.20 11.52 4.72
C GLU A 22 -1.61 11.53 4.14
N GLY A 23 -2.59 11.84 4.97
CA GLY A 23 -3.97 12.00 4.53
C GLY A 23 -4.66 10.71 4.11
N VAL A 24 -4.09 9.57 4.46
CA VAL A 24 -4.67 8.28 4.14
C VAL A 24 -5.69 7.93 5.22
N THR A 25 -6.84 7.38 4.81
CA THR A 25 -7.92 7.04 5.72
C THR A 25 -8.29 5.57 5.64
N TYR A 26 -9.07 5.12 6.63
CA TYR A 26 -9.57 3.74 6.66
C TYR A 26 -10.37 3.44 5.40
N ASP A 27 -10.28 2.20 4.95
CA ASP A 27 -10.99 1.66 3.79
C ASP A 27 -10.63 2.33 2.47
N GLU A 28 -9.67 3.21 2.47
CA GLU A 28 -9.20 3.81 1.24
C GLU A 28 -8.56 2.76 0.35
N LEU A 29 -8.85 2.81 -0.95
CA LEU A 29 -8.28 1.90 -1.91
C LEU A 29 -6.93 2.41 -2.39
N GLY A 30 -6.06 1.46 -2.71
CA GLY A 30 -4.76 1.78 -3.26
C GLY A 30 -4.25 0.67 -4.16
N GLU A 31 -3.08 0.89 -4.70
CA GLU A 31 -2.42 -0.11 -5.52
C GLU A 31 -0.92 -0.10 -5.27
N ILE A 32 -0.31 -1.25 -5.46
CA ILE A 32 1.14 -1.42 -5.39
C ILE A 32 1.62 -1.77 -6.79
N GLU A 33 2.57 -1.00 -7.28
CA GLU A 33 3.24 -1.31 -8.55
C GLU A 33 4.52 -2.05 -8.23
N LEU A 34 4.63 -3.27 -8.73
CA LEU A 34 5.81 -4.11 -8.57
C LEU A 34 6.92 -3.67 -9.54
N PRO A 35 8.17 -4.06 -9.28
CA PRO A 35 9.27 -3.74 -10.22
C PRO A 35 9.00 -4.26 -11.64
N SER A 36 8.24 -5.34 -11.76
CA SER A 36 7.87 -5.90 -13.07
C SER A 36 6.85 -5.04 -13.83
N GLY A 37 6.23 -4.09 -13.14
CA GLY A 37 5.13 -3.31 -13.69
C GLY A 37 3.75 -3.86 -13.37
N ASP A 38 3.69 -5.05 -12.79
CA ASP A 38 2.41 -5.63 -12.36
C ASP A 38 1.83 -4.82 -11.22
N ILE A 39 0.51 -4.80 -11.15
CA ILE A 39 -0.23 -4.05 -10.13
C ILE A 39 -0.91 -5.02 -9.18
N ARG A 40 -0.84 -4.72 -7.89
CA ARG A 40 -1.58 -5.41 -6.84
C ARG A 40 -2.45 -4.39 -6.13
N ARG A 41 -3.71 -4.73 -5.89
CA ARG A 41 -4.65 -3.80 -5.25
C ARG A 41 -4.71 -4.06 -3.76
N CYS A 42 -5.03 -3.00 -3.03
CA CYS A 42 -5.08 -3.08 -1.58
C CYS A 42 -6.13 -2.13 -1.01
N LYS A 43 -6.41 -2.32 0.27
CA LYS A 43 -7.33 -1.48 1.03
C LYS A 43 -6.70 -1.18 2.38
N VAL A 44 -6.84 0.07 2.84
CA VAL A 44 -6.31 0.48 4.13
C VAL A 44 -7.16 -0.13 5.24
N LEU A 45 -6.51 -0.88 6.14
CA LEU A 45 -7.17 -1.46 7.32
C LEU A 45 -6.99 -0.59 8.55
N GLU A 46 -5.85 0.05 8.69
CA GLU A 46 -5.53 0.80 9.90
C GLU A 46 -4.55 1.91 9.55
N VAL A 47 -4.73 3.05 10.22
CA VAL A 47 -3.79 4.17 10.12
C VAL A 47 -3.38 4.53 11.55
N ASP A 48 -2.08 4.63 11.78
CA ASP A 48 -1.52 4.96 13.08
C ASP A 48 -0.36 5.94 12.88
N GLY A 49 -0.61 7.20 13.17
CA GLY A 49 0.37 8.24 12.92
C GLY A 49 0.69 8.32 11.43
N GLY A 50 1.93 8.18 11.08
CA GLY A 50 2.36 8.18 9.68
C GLY A 50 2.44 6.80 9.06
N ASN A 51 1.85 5.77 9.67
CA ASN A 51 1.90 4.41 9.16
C ASN A 51 0.52 3.94 8.74
N ALA A 52 0.46 3.19 7.66
CA ALA A 52 -0.78 2.55 7.22
C ALA A 52 -0.55 1.06 7.08
N VAL A 53 -1.50 0.27 7.59
CA VAL A 53 -1.52 -1.17 7.35
C VAL A 53 -2.58 -1.42 6.29
N VAL A 54 -2.19 -2.08 5.22
CA VAL A 54 -3.09 -2.36 4.11
C VAL A 54 -3.26 -3.87 3.93
N GLN A 55 -4.44 -4.24 3.45
CA GLN A 55 -4.74 -5.62 3.06
C GLN A 55 -4.63 -5.73 1.55
N LEU A 56 -3.84 -6.70 1.10
CA LEU A 56 -3.71 -6.99 -0.32
C LEU A 56 -4.88 -7.85 -0.76
N PHE A 57 -5.46 -7.54 -1.92
CA PHE A 57 -6.54 -8.35 -2.49
C PHE A 57 -6.01 -9.54 -3.27
N GLU A 58 -4.73 -9.50 -3.61
CA GLU A 58 -4.06 -10.53 -4.40
C GLU A 58 -2.84 -10.97 -3.62
N ASN A 59 -2.13 -12.01 -4.11
CA ASN A 59 -0.96 -12.48 -3.38
C ASN A 59 0.17 -11.44 -3.41
N SER A 60 1.07 -11.55 -2.44
CA SER A 60 2.17 -10.61 -2.27
C SER A 60 3.43 -10.97 -3.04
N ALA A 61 3.37 -12.00 -3.86
CA ALA A 61 4.54 -12.45 -4.62
C ALA A 61 5.05 -11.32 -5.51
N GLY A 62 6.34 -11.09 -5.49
CA GLY A 62 6.98 -10.06 -6.30
C GLY A 62 7.03 -8.68 -5.68
N ILE A 63 6.39 -8.47 -4.54
CA ILE A 63 6.49 -7.18 -3.85
C ILE A 63 7.88 -7.05 -3.25
N ASN A 64 8.53 -5.96 -3.60
CA ASN A 64 9.89 -5.65 -3.17
C ASN A 64 9.85 -4.42 -2.28
N LEU A 65 10.46 -4.53 -1.09
CA LEU A 65 10.44 -3.42 -0.13
C LEU A 65 11.14 -2.17 -0.63
N ARG A 66 12.06 -2.29 -1.57
CA ARG A 66 12.82 -1.15 -2.09
C ARG A 66 12.23 -0.55 -3.34
N ASP A 67 11.76 -1.39 -4.25
CA ASP A 67 11.46 -0.97 -5.62
C ASP A 67 9.98 -1.01 -5.96
N SER A 68 9.14 -1.43 -5.04
CA SER A 68 7.70 -1.35 -5.24
C SER A 68 7.19 0.04 -4.81
N LYS A 69 6.13 0.49 -5.45
CA LYS A 69 5.54 1.80 -5.19
C LYS A 69 4.10 1.61 -4.77
N VAL A 70 3.66 2.44 -3.85
CA VAL A 70 2.28 2.38 -3.35
C VAL A 70 1.59 3.70 -3.65
N ARG A 71 0.36 3.63 -4.15
CA ARG A 71 -0.48 4.80 -4.39
C ARG A 71 -1.84 4.59 -3.75
N PHE A 72 -2.36 5.65 -3.13
CA PHE A 72 -3.71 5.63 -2.56
C PHE A 72 -4.58 6.58 -3.37
N PHE A 73 -5.83 6.18 -3.60
CA PHE A 73 -6.70 6.90 -4.53
C PHE A 73 -7.50 8.02 -3.89
N GLY A 74 -7.49 8.12 -2.57
CA GLY A 74 -8.22 9.16 -1.86
C GLY A 74 -9.69 8.83 -1.60
N HIS A 75 -10.10 7.60 -1.90
CA HIS A 75 -11.48 7.16 -1.66
C HIS A 75 -11.53 5.65 -1.47
N GLY A 76 -12.60 5.19 -0.84
CA GLY A 76 -12.87 3.78 -0.68
C GLY A 76 -13.87 3.28 -1.73
N LEU A 77 -14.39 2.10 -1.45
CA LEU A 77 -15.41 1.46 -2.29
C LEU A 77 -16.75 2.20 -2.17
#